data_c62e50d89ac7d22c2acf874bc497a461
#
_entry.id   c62e50d89ac7d22c2acf874bc497a461
#
_cell.length_a   1.000
_cell.length_b   1.000
_cell.length_c   1.000
_cell.angle_alpha   90.00
_cell.angle_beta   90.00
_cell.angle_gamma   90.00
#
_symmetry.space_group_name_H-M   'P 1'
#
loop_
_entity.id
_entity.type
_entity.pdbx_description
1 polymer ?
#
loop_
_entity_poly.entity_id
_entity_poly.type
_entity_poly.pdbx_seq_one_letter_code
_entity_poly.pdbx_strand_id
1 'polypeptide(L)'
;MILIDPVGYFIYGMCVMFYSMMAWFFWRKGSDVLSRLIKVIMIIYVVESLKDLVIYYYVDDMTSRWWAVMTSMDIVIIPFYIFVLMELVKPGWLTWRKGILHEVPFVVLPLLYIITGHTIWYYIIAAWAVFYGSATLVLTFFFISQYHRVLKERFSYEDNINLHWLRAILVSFFFILAAWTCSSVMVDVNFDNLYMILSLATWMFVGYFLYKHESVIDELRDVDDARSSDVGEVVGEANSGMSAGDYLLSPEISQMVKDLFENQKIYLDPKLKLSDVAQKVGTNRTYLSRFFNQENGKTFYDYVNNYRVKYAEQLLSSTKEPLSFIAEKAGFNSPSTFRRVFASVYGCSPQEYRRRVSNG
;
A
#
# COMPACT_ATOMS: atom_id res chain seq x y z
N MET A 1 28.03 -38.01 -2.88
CA MET A 1 26.67 -38.35 -2.44
C MET A 1 26.14 -37.15 -1.68
N ILE A 2 25.52 -36.19 -2.39
CA ILE A 2 24.86 -35.04 -1.78
C ILE A 2 23.72 -35.65 -0.98
N LEU A 3 23.77 -35.53 0.35
CA LEU A 3 22.64 -35.88 1.21
C LEU A 3 21.47 -35.03 0.75
N ILE A 4 20.52 -35.67 0.04
CA ILE A 4 19.24 -35.08 -0.29
C ILE A 4 18.67 -34.55 1.01
N ASP A 5 18.60 -33.24 1.16
CA ASP A 5 18.02 -32.63 2.36
C ASP A 5 16.49 -32.84 2.34
N PRO A 6 15.94 -33.78 3.11
CA PRO A 6 14.51 -34.06 3.14
C PRO A 6 13.71 -32.84 3.55
N VAL A 7 14.31 -31.94 4.35
CA VAL A 7 13.70 -30.71 4.82
C VAL A 7 13.56 -29.73 3.66
N GLY A 8 14.57 -29.59 2.82
CA GLY A 8 14.52 -28.76 1.62
C GLY A 8 13.40 -29.22 0.67
N TYR A 9 13.32 -30.51 0.34
CA TYR A 9 12.24 -31.03 -0.51
C TYR A 9 10.84 -30.76 0.06
N PHE A 10 10.68 -30.89 1.37
CA PHE A 10 9.41 -30.59 2.03
C PHE A 10 9.05 -29.10 1.90
N ILE A 11 10.02 -28.20 2.12
CA ILE A 11 9.83 -26.72 1.99
C ILE A 11 9.47 -26.38 0.55
N TYR A 12 10.21 -26.85 -0.44
CA TYR A 12 9.91 -26.60 -1.85
C TYR A 12 8.52 -27.13 -2.25
N GLY A 13 8.15 -28.32 -1.78
CA GLY A 13 6.82 -28.88 -1.99
C GLY A 13 5.70 -28.00 -1.42
N MET A 14 5.89 -27.45 -0.21
CA MET A 14 4.96 -26.49 0.37
C MET A 14 4.88 -25.18 -0.46
N CYS A 15 6.02 -24.69 -0.93
CA CYS A 15 6.07 -23.49 -1.78
C CYS A 15 5.31 -23.70 -3.09
N VAL A 16 5.56 -24.78 -3.81
CA VAL A 16 4.85 -25.13 -5.06
C VAL A 16 3.35 -25.22 -4.83
N MET A 17 2.92 -25.92 -3.76
CA MET A 17 1.51 -26.06 -3.42
C MET A 17 0.87 -24.68 -3.13
N PHE A 18 1.50 -23.90 -2.26
CA PHE A 18 0.97 -22.60 -1.85
C PHE A 18 0.89 -21.61 -3.02
N TYR A 19 1.98 -21.47 -3.79
CA TYR A 19 2.00 -20.53 -4.91
C TYR A 19 1.04 -20.96 -6.03
N SER A 20 0.86 -22.24 -6.28
CA SER A 20 -0.14 -22.76 -7.23
C SER A 20 -1.56 -22.45 -6.77
N MET A 21 -1.86 -22.64 -5.47
CA MET A 21 -3.15 -22.32 -4.88
C MET A 21 -3.45 -20.81 -4.96
N MET A 22 -2.47 -19.96 -4.67
CA MET A 22 -2.59 -18.51 -4.76
C MET A 22 -2.76 -18.05 -6.22
N ALA A 23 -2.02 -18.63 -7.17
CA ALA A 23 -2.19 -18.36 -8.59
C ALA A 23 -3.61 -18.68 -9.06
N TRP A 24 -4.15 -19.84 -8.65
CA TRP A 24 -5.52 -20.22 -8.96
C TRP A 24 -6.57 -19.32 -8.30
N PHE A 25 -6.36 -18.93 -7.03
CA PHE A 25 -7.24 -18.01 -6.33
C PHE A 25 -7.34 -16.66 -7.06
N PHE A 26 -6.20 -16.03 -7.39
CA PHE A 26 -6.18 -14.76 -8.11
C PHE A 26 -6.61 -14.88 -9.58
N TRP A 27 -6.55 -16.07 -10.17
CA TRP A 27 -7.16 -16.33 -11.48
C TRP A 27 -8.68 -16.19 -11.43
N ARG A 28 -9.32 -16.70 -10.37
CA ARG A 28 -10.79 -16.67 -10.22
C ARG A 28 -11.31 -15.32 -9.70
N LYS A 29 -10.48 -14.56 -9.01
CA LYS A 29 -10.90 -13.33 -8.32
C LYS A 29 -11.28 -12.19 -9.26
N GLY A 30 -10.61 -12.01 -10.41
CA GLY A 30 -10.93 -10.94 -11.34
C GLY A 30 -9.84 -10.60 -12.35
N SER A 31 -10.15 -9.62 -13.20
CA SER A 31 -9.28 -9.16 -14.31
C SER A 31 -8.55 -7.85 -14.00
N ASP A 32 -8.59 -7.36 -12.76
CA ASP A 32 -7.90 -6.14 -12.37
C ASP A 32 -6.36 -6.28 -12.46
N VAL A 33 -5.68 -5.16 -12.63
CA VAL A 33 -4.21 -5.13 -12.85
C VAL A 33 -3.47 -5.79 -11.71
N LEU A 34 -3.86 -5.53 -10.46
CA LEU A 34 -3.22 -6.09 -9.27
C LEU A 34 -3.38 -7.61 -9.19
N SER A 35 -4.58 -8.14 -9.40
CA SER A 35 -4.84 -9.58 -9.40
C SER A 35 -4.09 -10.30 -10.54
N ARG A 36 -4.01 -9.68 -11.73
CA ARG A 36 -3.20 -10.21 -12.84
C ARG A 36 -1.72 -10.24 -12.49
N LEU A 37 -1.22 -9.19 -11.86
CA LEU A 37 0.18 -9.07 -11.46
C LEU A 37 0.54 -10.16 -10.43
N ILE A 38 -0.26 -10.31 -9.37
CA ILE A 38 -0.02 -11.32 -8.34
C ILE A 38 -0.10 -12.73 -8.93
N LYS A 39 -1.06 -12.98 -9.82
CA LYS A 39 -1.14 -14.26 -10.52
C LYS A 39 0.16 -14.57 -11.29
N VAL A 40 0.70 -13.60 -12.04
CA VAL A 40 1.95 -13.76 -12.78
C VAL A 40 3.12 -14.04 -11.82
N ILE A 41 3.23 -13.31 -10.73
CA ILE A 41 4.24 -13.52 -9.69
C ILE A 41 4.16 -14.94 -9.13
N MET A 42 2.95 -15.39 -8.78
CA MET A 42 2.77 -16.73 -8.22
C MET A 42 3.16 -17.82 -9.22
N ILE A 43 2.85 -17.65 -10.52
CA ILE A 43 3.29 -18.57 -11.57
C ILE A 43 4.82 -18.58 -11.69
N ILE A 44 5.47 -17.42 -11.65
CA ILE A 44 6.94 -17.33 -11.66
C ILE A 44 7.50 -18.11 -10.46
N TYR A 45 6.99 -17.91 -9.25
CA TYR A 45 7.44 -18.63 -8.06
C TYR A 45 7.24 -20.16 -8.15
N VAL A 46 6.15 -20.61 -8.78
CA VAL A 46 5.95 -22.05 -9.05
C VAL A 46 7.06 -22.58 -9.96
N VAL A 47 7.36 -21.85 -11.06
CA VAL A 47 8.39 -22.24 -12.03
C VAL A 47 9.76 -22.23 -11.37
N GLU A 48 10.10 -21.21 -10.60
CA GLU A 48 11.36 -21.11 -9.84
C GLU A 48 11.51 -22.28 -8.86
N SER A 49 10.49 -22.54 -8.04
CA SER A 49 10.51 -23.63 -7.07
C SER A 49 10.62 -25.01 -7.73
N LEU A 50 9.96 -25.20 -8.89
CA LEU A 50 10.08 -26.46 -9.66
C LEU A 50 11.44 -26.58 -10.33
N LYS A 51 12.01 -25.50 -10.86
CA LYS A 51 13.36 -25.45 -11.43
C LYS A 51 14.37 -25.93 -10.40
N ASP A 52 14.35 -25.36 -9.20
CA ASP A 52 15.26 -25.72 -8.14
C ASP A 52 15.11 -27.17 -7.71
N LEU A 53 13.87 -27.62 -7.53
CA LEU A 53 13.56 -29.00 -7.15
C LEU A 53 14.06 -30.02 -8.19
N VAL A 54 13.93 -29.75 -9.48
CA VAL A 54 14.41 -30.60 -10.56
C VAL A 54 15.94 -30.62 -10.60
N ILE A 55 16.58 -29.47 -10.44
CA ILE A 55 18.03 -29.34 -10.51
C ILE A 55 18.70 -30.02 -9.32
N TYR A 56 18.20 -29.84 -8.09
CA TYR A 56 18.69 -30.57 -6.92
C TYR A 56 18.59 -32.06 -7.07
N TYR A 57 17.61 -32.57 -7.83
CA TYR A 57 17.46 -34.01 -8.06
C TYR A 57 18.43 -34.57 -9.11
N TYR A 58 18.73 -33.80 -10.18
CA TYR A 58 19.47 -34.32 -11.34
C TYR A 58 20.96 -33.94 -11.38
N VAL A 59 21.41 -32.98 -10.58
CA VAL A 59 22.78 -32.48 -10.63
C VAL A 59 23.58 -32.96 -9.43
N ASP A 60 24.30 -34.11 -9.63
CA ASP A 60 25.16 -34.69 -8.59
C ASP A 60 26.38 -33.84 -8.22
N ASP A 61 26.78 -32.91 -9.09
CA ASP A 61 27.93 -32.01 -8.89
C ASP A 61 27.59 -30.59 -9.37
N MET A 62 26.98 -29.78 -8.46
CA MET A 62 26.71 -28.41 -8.74
C MET A 62 27.99 -27.58 -8.75
N THR A 63 28.56 -27.39 -9.94
CA THR A 63 29.65 -26.43 -10.10
C THR A 63 29.20 -25.04 -9.72
N SER A 64 30.10 -24.20 -9.20
CA SER A 64 29.82 -22.80 -8.85
C SER A 64 29.19 -22.00 -10.01
N ARG A 65 29.46 -22.42 -11.24
CA ARG A 65 28.86 -21.81 -12.44
C ARG A 65 27.37 -22.10 -12.57
N TRP A 66 26.93 -23.33 -12.34
CA TRP A 66 25.50 -23.68 -12.40
C TRP A 66 24.71 -22.95 -11.32
N TRP A 67 25.25 -22.90 -10.11
CA TRP A 67 24.65 -22.11 -9.02
C TRP A 67 24.48 -20.63 -9.43
N ALA A 68 25.52 -20.02 -9.95
CA ALA A 68 25.47 -18.63 -10.39
C ALA A 68 24.48 -18.39 -11.55
N VAL A 69 24.32 -19.35 -12.47
CA VAL A 69 23.29 -19.28 -13.53
C VAL A 69 21.90 -19.31 -12.91
N MET A 70 21.63 -20.24 -11.97
CA MET A 70 20.31 -20.37 -11.33
C MET A 70 19.95 -19.11 -10.55
N THR A 71 20.85 -18.65 -9.68
CA THR A 71 20.67 -17.41 -8.92
C THR A 71 20.48 -16.18 -9.81
N SER A 72 21.16 -16.17 -10.98
CA SER A 72 20.97 -15.06 -11.93
C SER A 72 19.60 -15.06 -12.61
N MET A 73 18.93 -16.19 -12.68
CA MET A 73 17.56 -16.27 -13.21
C MET A 73 16.52 -15.78 -12.19
N ASP A 74 16.77 -16.00 -10.90
CA ASP A 74 15.82 -15.64 -9.82
C ASP A 74 15.58 -14.13 -9.70
N ILE A 75 16.49 -13.30 -10.22
CA ILE A 75 16.35 -11.84 -10.12
C ILE A 75 15.19 -11.27 -10.93
N VAL A 76 14.63 -12.00 -11.88
CA VAL A 76 13.48 -11.59 -12.71
C VAL A 76 12.26 -11.23 -11.84
N ILE A 77 12.15 -11.78 -10.64
CA ILE A 77 11.04 -11.47 -9.73
C ILE A 77 11.15 -10.10 -9.06
N ILE A 78 12.35 -9.49 -8.99
CA ILE A 78 12.61 -8.28 -8.20
C ILE A 78 11.77 -7.07 -8.66
N PRO A 79 11.63 -6.74 -9.97
CA PRO A 79 10.78 -5.65 -10.40
C PRO A 79 9.31 -5.84 -10.04
N PHE A 80 8.82 -7.08 -9.96
CA PHE A 80 7.43 -7.36 -9.66
C PHE A 80 7.02 -6.93 -8.24
N TYR A 81 7.94 -6.94 -7.28
CA TYR A 81 7.67 -6.42 -5.93
C TYR A 81 7.32 -4.92 -5.97
N ILE A 82 8.10 -4.14 -6.75
CA ILE A 82 7.83 -2.72 -6.90
C ILE A 82 6.52 -2.49 -7.67
N PHE A 83 6.21 -3.33 -8.68
CA PHE A 83 4.96 -3.22 -9.41
C PHE A 83 3.75 -3.41 -8.50
N VAL A 84 3.78 -4.40 -7.59
CA VAL A 84 2.73 -4.61 -6.58
C VAL A 84 2.62 -3.39 -5.66
N LEU A 85 3.74 -2.92 -5.11
CA LEU A 85 3.74 -1.78 -4.20
C LEU A 85 3.23 -0.50 -4.87
N MET A 86 3.69 -0.23 -6.10
CA MET A 86 3.26 0.96 -6.84
C MET A 86 1.81 0.89 -7.27
N GLU A 87 1.30 -0.28 -7.66
CA GLU A 87 -0.10 -0.45 -8.02
C GLU A 87 -1.03 -0.35 -6.79
N LEU A 88 -0.54 -0.72 -5.59
CA LEU A 88 -1.24 -0.52 -4.33
C LEU A 88 -1.27 0.94 -3.88
N VAL A 89 -0.19 1.70 -4.12
CA VAL A 89 -0.09 3.13 -3.76
C VAL A 89 -0.78 4.01 -4.79
N LYS A 90 -0.66 3.67 -6.07
CA LYS A 90 -1.19 4.44 -7.19
C LYS A 90 -1.75 3.49 -8.24
N PRO A 91 -3.03 3.09 -8.13
CA PRO A 91 -3.68 2.25 -9.12
C PRO A 91 -3.55 2.81 -10.54
N GLY A 92 -3.30 1.94 -11.52
CA GLY A 92 -3.07 2.35 -12.91
C GLY A 92 -1.67 2.92 -13.19
N TRP A 93 -0.75 2.91 -12.23
CA TRP A 93 0.64 3.34 -12.47
C TRP A 93 1.37 2.40 -13.43
N LEU A 94 1.12 1.10 -13.34
CA LEU A 94 1.78 0.08 -14.13
C LEU A 94 1.23 0.05 -15.56
N THR A 95 2.01 0.57 -16.49
CA THR A 95 1.77 0.44 -17.93
C THR A 95 2.73 -0.59 -18.52
N TRP A 96 2.36 -1.22 -19.65
CA TRP A 96 3.21 -2.20 -20.31
C TRP A 96 4.61 -1.67 -20.63
N ARG A 97 4.72 -0.37 -21.03
CA ARG A 97 6.02 0.29 -21.33
C ARG A 97 6.89 0.40 -20.09
N LYS A 98 6.32 0.79 -18.94
CA LYS A 98 7.06 0.85 -17.67
C LYS A 98 7.49 -0.54 -17.22
N GLY A 99 6.58 -1.53 -17.31
CA GLY A 99 6.90 -2.91 -16.98
C GLY A 99 8.11 -3.41 -17.75
N ILE A 100 8.12 -3.28 -19.09
CA ILE A 100 9.25 -3.67 -19.91
C ILE A 100 10.53 -2.88 -19.55
N LEU A 101 10.43 -1.56 -19.38
CA LEU A 101 11.60 -0.73 -19.06
C LEU A 101 12.30 -1.17 -17.77
N HIS A 102 11.52 -1.51 -16.75
CA HIS A 102 12.07 -1.98 -15.48
C HIS A 102 12.61 -3.41 -15.58
N GLU A 103 12.02 -4.26 -16.42
CA GLU A 103 12.35 -5.69 -16.55
C GLU A 103 13.59 -5.95 -17.43
N VAL A 104 13.84 -5.10 -18.42
CA VAL A 104 14.95 -5.27 -19.38
C VAL A 104 16.31 -5.58 -18.73
N PRO A 105 16.79 -4.86 -17.71
CA PRO A 105 18.07 -5.19 -17.08
C PRO A 105 18.07 -6.57 -16.41
N PHE A 106 16.95 -7.00 -15.84
CA PHE A 106 16.80 -8.29 -15.14
C PHE A 106 16.72 -9.49 -16.08
N VAL A 107 16.49 -9.27 -17.36
CA VAL A 107 16.54 -10.29 -18.40
C VAL A 107 17.87 -10.24 -19.15
N VAL A 108 18.34 -9.05 -19.51
CA VAL A 108 19.55 -8.89 -20.35
C VAL A 108 20.82 -9.25 -19.60
N LEU A 109 20.97 -8.85 -18.34
CA LEU A 109 22.18 -9.14 -17.56
C LEU A 109 22.39 -10.64 -17.33
N PRO A 110 21.38 -11.44 -16.92
CA PRO A 110 21.51 -12.90 -16.85
C PRO A 110 21.86 -13.53 -18.21
N LEU A 111 21.23 -13.09 -19.29
CA LEU A 111 21.53 -13.61 -20.61
C LEU A 111 22.99 -13.35 -21.02
N LEU A 112 23.53 -12.14 -20.73
CA LEU A 112 24.94 -11.84 -20.94
C LEU A 112 25.86 -12.75 -20.14
N TYR A 113 25.51 -13.03 -18.88
CA TYR A 113 26.25 -13.97 -18.04
C TYR A 113 26.23 -15.40 -18.64
N ILE A 114 25.06 -15.87 -19.03
CA ILE A 114 24.87 -17.21 -19.61
C ILE A 114 25.69 -17.38 -20.91
N ILE A 115 25.64 -16.37 -21.80
CA ILE A 115 26.30 -16.40 -23.11
C ILE A 115 27.81 -16.29 -22.96
N THR A 116 28.29 -15.32 -22.17
CA THR A 116 29.72 -15.01 -22.09
C THR A 116 30.47 -15.87 -21.10
N GLY A 117 29.81 -16.35 -20.05
CA GLY A 117 30.42 -17.10 -18.96
C GLY A 117 31.37 -16.30 -18.07
N HIS A 118 31.47 -14.97 -18.27
CA HIS A 118 32.37 -14.12 -17.48
C HIS A 118 31.78 -13.79 -16.12
N THR A 119 32.46 -14.12 -15.05
CA THR A 119 32.05 -13.92 -13.65
C THR A 119 31.76 -12.44 -13.30
N ILE A 120 32.31 -11.51 -14.04
CA ILE A 120 32.04 -10.08 -13.85
C ILE A 120 30.54 -9.76 -13.98
N TRP A 121 29.83 -10.42 -14.89
CA TRP A 121 28.40 -10.21 -15.07
C TRP A 121 27.59 -10.65 -13.85
N TYR A 122 28.01 -11.74 -13.19
CA TYR A 122 27.36 -12.17 -11.94
C TYR A 122 27.43 -11.11 -10.84
N TYR A 123 28.60 -10.49 -10.64
CA TYR A 123 28.76 -9.40 -9.68
C TYR A 123 27.95 -8.15 -10.08
N ILE A 124 27.88 -7.84 -11.38
CA ILE A 124 27.05 -6.75 -11.89
C ILE A 124 25.56 -7.02 -11.62
N ILE A 125 25.09 -8.25 -11.85
CA ILE A 125 23.72 -8.69 -11.56
C ILE A 125 23.41 -8.49 -10.08
N ALA A 126 24.24 -9.03 -9.18
CA ALA A 126 24.04 -8.93 -7.75
C ALA A 126 24.02 -7.46 -7.27
N ALA A 127 24.98 -6.66 -7.72
CA ALA A 127 25.05 -5.23 -7.41
C ALA A 127 23.81 -4.47 -7.92
N TRP A 128 23.37 -4.77 -9.14
CA TRP A 128 22.18 -4.16 -9.73
C TRP A 128 20.91 -4.53 -8.97
N ALA A 129 20.74 -5.82 -8.61
CA ALA A 129 19.58 -6.31 -7.86
C ALA A 129 19.46 -5.60 -6.51
N VAL A 130 20.55 -5.51 -5.75
CA VAL A 130 20.59 -4.82 -4.45
C VAL A 130 20.36 -3.32 -4.61
N PHE A 131 21.03 -2.67 -5.57
CA PHE A 131 20.84 -1.23 -5.83
C PHE A 131 19.40 -0.91 -6.23
N TYR A 132 18.87 -1.61 -7.23
CA TYR A 132 17.52 -1.39 -7.72
C TYR A 132 16.47 -1.67 -6.63
N GLY A 133 16.58 -2.83 -5.94
CA GLY A 133 15.66 -3.21 -4.87
C GLY A 133 15.68 -2.18 -3.72
N SER A 134 16.86 -1.79 -3.25
CA SER A 134 16.98 -0.79 -2.18
C SER A 134 16.47 0.58 -2.60
N ALA A 135 16.84 1.07 -3.77
CA ALA A 135 16.41 2.36 -4.29
C ALA A 135 14.87 2.42 -4.46
N THR A 136 14.28 1.38 -5.03
CA THR A 136 12.83 1.31 -5.24
C THR A 136 12.04 1.18 -3.93
N LEU A 137 12.56 0.45 -2.93
CA LEU A 137 11.96 0.37 -1.61
C LEU A 137 11.98 1.73 -0.90
N VAL A 138 13.10 2.45 -0.94
CA VAL A 138 13.21 3.81 -0.38
C VAL A 138 12.24 4.77 -1.07
N LEU A 139 12.21 4.78 -2.40
CA LEU A 139 11.28 5.62 -3.17
C LEU A 139 9.83 5.30 -2.82
N THR A 140 9.45 4.03 -2.73
CA THR A 140 8.08 3.62 -2.37
C THR A 140 7.72 4.08 -0.96
N PHE A 141 8.65 4.04 -0.02
CA PHE A 141 8.42 4.56 1.33
C PHE A 141 8.03 6.05 1.32
N PHE A 142 8.70 6.87 0.52
CA PHE A 142 8.33 8.27 0.34
C PHE A 142 6.97 8.43 -0.35
N PHE A 143 6.67 7.65 -1.37
CA PHE A 143 5.37 7.68 -2.05
C PHE A 143 4.23 7.28 -1.12
N ILE A 144 4.39 6.26 -0.28
CA ILE A 144 3.39 5.87 0.73
C ILE A 144 3.11 7.05 1.68
N SER A 145 4.15 7.76 2.11
CA SER A 145 4.02 8.89 3.02
C SER A 145 3.29 10.07 2.36
N GLN A 146 3.58 10.36 1.10
CA GLN A 146 2.90 11.38 0.32
C GLN A 146 1.42 11.01 0.07
N TYR A 147 1.15 9.76 -0.28
CA TYR A 147 -0.19 9.28 -0.56
C TYR A 147 -1.09 9.28 0.68
N HIS A 148 -0.55 8.98 1.85
CA HIS A 148 -1.27 9.10 3.12
C HIS A 148 -1.78 10.54 3.37
N ARG A 149 -1.02 11.55 2.98
CA ARG A 149 -1.45 12.95 3.06
C ARG A 149 -2.62 13.23 2.13
N VAL A 150 -2.57 12.74 0.89
CA VAL A 150 -3.67 12.89 -0.08
C VAL A 150 -4.96 12.23 0.41
N LEU A 151 -4.86 11.07 1.09
CA LEU A 151 -6.02 10.40 1.67
C LEU A 151 -6.68 11.25 2.77
N LYS A 152 -5.90 11.89 3.64
CA LYS A 152 -6.42 12.80 4.67
C LYS A 152 -7.10 14.05 4.09
N GLU A 153 -6.76 14.43 2.88
CA GLU A 153 -7.43 15.54 2.18
C GLU A 153 -8.81 15.15 1.62
N ARG A 154 -9.12 13.86 1.51
CA ARG A 154 -10.34 13.37 0.86
C ARG A 154 -11.30 12.63 1.77
N PHE A 155 -10.80 11.98 2.81
CA PHE A 155 -11.57 11.14 3.72
C PHE A 155 -11.55 11.69 5.15
N SER A 156 -12.68 11.60 5.84
CA SER A 156 -12.81 11.99 7.25
C SER A 156 -12.51 10.85 8.23
N TYR A 157 -12.15 9.66 7.73
CA TYR A 157 -11.93 8.45 8.52
C TYR A 157 -10.61 7.79 8.12
N GLU A 158 -9.95 7.09 9.06
CA GLU A 158 -8.66 6.42 8.83
C GLU A 158 -8.71 4.91 9.02
N ASP A 159 -9.75 4.37 9.65
CA ASP A 159 -9.75 2.99 10.14
C ASP A 159 -9.56 1.94 9.04
N ASN A 160 -10.06 2.22 7.84
CA ASN A 160 -9.86 1.33 6.69
C ASN A 160 -8.85 1.88 5.67
N ILE A 161 -8.47 3.16 5.77
CA ILE A 161 -7.59 3.85 4.80
C ILE A 161 -6.16 3.98 5.35
N ASN A 162 -5.90 3.39 6.51
CA ASN A 162 -4.60 3.40 7.14
C ASN A 162 -3.59 2.56 6.35
N LEU A 163 -2.57 3.21 5.79
CA LEU A 163 -1.52 2.58 4.99
C LEU A 163 -0.40 1.92 5.82
N HIS A 164 -0.58 1.71 7.14
CA HIS A 164 0.43 1.03 7.96
C HIS A 164 0.69 -0.41 7.50
N TRP A 165 -0.36 -1.10 7.03
CA TRP A 165 -0.23 -2.42 6.44
C TRP A 165 0.65 -2.43 5.18
N LEU A 166 0.56 -1.38 4.36
CA LEU A 166 1.37 -1.23 3.15
C LEU A 166 2.86 -1.01 3.49
N ARG A 167 3.14 -0.25 4.57
CA ARG A 167 4.50 -0.15 5.10
C ARG A 167 5.03 -1.50 5.62
N ALA A 168 4.16 -2.30 6.25
CA ALA A 168 4.54 -3.64 6.70
C ALA A 168 4.86 -4.56 5.52
N ILE A 169 4.10 -4.51 4.42
CA ILE A 169 4.42 -5.23 3.17
C ILE A 169 5.76 -4.73 2.59
N LEU A 170 6.00 -3.42 2.55
CA LEU A 170 7.26 -2.85 2.09
C LEU A 170 8.46 -3.39 2.89
N VAL A 171 8.34 -3.39 4.21
CA VAL A 171 9.37 -3.90 5.12
C VAL A 171 9.59 -5.40 4.92
N SER A 172 8.53 -6.19 4.72
CA SER A 172 8.65 -7.62 4.47
C SER A 172 9.36 -7.93 3.14
N PHE A 173 9.13 -7.12 2.11
CA PHE A 173 9.86 -7.22 0.84
C PHE A 173 11.35 -6.87 0.99
N PHE A 174 11.69 -5.92 1.86
CA PHE A 174 13.08 -5.65 2.20
C PHE A 174 13.77 -6.85 2.87
N PHE A 175 13.08 -7.52 3.79
CA PHE A 175 13.62 -8.73 4.43
C PHE A 175 13.80 -9.89 3.44
N ILE A 176 12.89 -10.07 2.48
CA ILE A 176 13.07 -11.06 1.41
C ILE A 176 14.30 -10.73 0.56
N LEU A 177 14.49 -9.48 0.15
CA LEU A 177 15.64 -9.06 -0.64
C LEU A 177 16.95 -9.33 0.12
N ALA A 178 16.98 -9.00 1.41
CA ALA A 178 18.14 -9.27 2.27
C ALA A 178 18.42 -10.78 2.41
N ALA A 179 17.37 -11.59 2.63
CA ALA A 179 17.50 -13.04 2.75
C ALA A 179 17.99 -13.68 1.43
N TRP A 180 17.44 -13.23 0.29
CA TRP A 180 17.91 -13.67 -1.04
C TRP A 180 19.37 -13.30 -1.27
N THR A 181 19.76 -12.07 -0.93
CA THR A 181 21.16 -11.63 -1.06
C THR A 181 22.10 -12.48 -0.20
N CYS A 182 21.71 -12.77 1.04
CA CYS A 182 22.50 -13.67 1.93
C CYS A 182 22.63 -15.08 1.34
N SER A 183 21.51 -15.67 0.87
CA SER A 183 21.52 -16.99 0.23
C SER A 183 22.43 -17.01 -1.01
N SER A 184 22.34 -15.99 -1.87
CA SER A 184 23.13 -15.87 -3.10
C SER A 184 24.64 -15.77 -2.84
N VAL A 185 25.05 -15.17 -1.70
CA VAL A 185 26.48 -14.99 -1.34
C VAL A 185 27.03 -16.17 -0.57
N MET A 186 26.25 -16.76 0.34
CA MET A 186 26.73 -17.81 1.26
C MET A 186 26.81 -19.18 0.61
N VAL A 187 26.06 -19.44 -0.47
CA VAL A 187 26.05 -20.72 -1.20
C VAL A 187 25.86 -21.93 -0.25
N ASP A 188 24.89 -21.82 0.65
CA ASP A 188 24.60 -22.81 1.68
C ASP A 188 23.11 -23.18 1.67
N VAL A 189 22.80 -24.47 1.68
CA VAL A 189 21.43 -25.02 1.61
C VAL A 189 20.55 -24.51 2.76
N ASN A 190 21.13 -24.25 3.94
CA ASN A 190 20.34 -23.73 5.06
C ASN A 190 19.88 -22.28 4.83
N PHE A 191 20.71 -21.46 4.20
CA PHE A 191 20.32 -20.11 3.82
C PHE A 191 19.25 -20.10 2.74
N ASP A 192 19.32 -21.03 1.79
CA ASP A 192 18.30 -21.23 0.76
C ASP A 192 16.96 -21.67 1.37
N ASN A 193 16.99 -22.67 2.24
CA ASN A 193 15.80 -23.11 2.97
C ASN A 193 15.19 -21.97 3.79
N LEU A 194 16.01 -21.17 4.46
CA LEU A 194 15.56 -20.00 5.22
C LEU A 194 14.90 -18.97 4.31
N TYR A 195 15.52 -18.65 3.17
CA TYR A 195 14.96 -17.74 2.18
C TYR A 195 13.59 -18.22 1.68
N MET A 196 13.44 -19.50 1.35
CA MET A 196 12.18 -20.08 0.89
C MET A 196 11.07 -19.99 1.95
N ILE A 197 11.39 -20.29 3.21
CA ILE A 197 10.44 -20.13 4.33
C ILE A 197 10.02 -18.67 4.51
N LEU A 198 10.98 -17.74 4.48
CA LEU A 198 10.69 -16.31 4.61
C LEU A 198 9.85 -15.79 3.43
N SER A 199 10.14 -16.26 2.22
CA SER A 199 9.36 -15.95 1.02
C SER A 199 7.92 -16.45 1.16
N LEU A 200 7.73 -17.71 1.55
CA LEU A 200 6.41 -18.30 1.80
C LEU A 200 5.64 -17.51 2.86
N ALA A 201 6.27 -17.25 4.01
CA ALA A 201 5.64 -16.49 5.10
C ALA A 201 5.24 -15.08 4.66
N THR A 202 6.10 -14.40 3.89
CA THR A 202 5.79 -13.06 3.37
C THR A 202 4.62 -13.07 2.41
N TRP A 203 4.55 -14.03 1.48
CA TRP A 203 3.42 -14.09 0.55
C TRP A 203 2.13 -14.53 1.22
N MET A 204 2.17 -15.33 2.29
CA MET A 204 1.00 -15.57 3.15
C MET A 204 0.53 -14.27 3.81
N PHE A 205 1.46 -13.50 4.35
CA PHE A 205 1.19 -12.20 4.97
C PHE A 205 0.61 -11.19 3.96
N VAL A 206 1.23 -11.05 2.80
CA VAL A 206 0.74 -10.19 1.71
C VAL A 206 -0.66 -10.62 1.26
N GLY A 207 -0.88 -11.92 1.03
CA GLY A 207 -2.18 -12.46 0.64
C GLY A 207 -3.28 -12.17 1.67
N TYR A 208 -2.98 -12.33 2.95
CA TYR A 208 -3.89 -11.98 4.04
C TYR A 208 -4.29 -10.51 4.02
N PHE A 209 -3.30 -9.61 3.88
CA PHE A 209 -3.58 -8.17 3.85
C PHE A 209 -4.34 -7.74 2.60
N LEU A 210 -4.03 -8.29 1.43
CA LEU A 210 -4.76 -8.02 0.20
C LEU A 210 -6.22 -8.47 0.28
N TYR A 211 -6.47 -9.60 0.93
CA TYR A 211 -7.83 -10.08 1.18
C TYR A 211 -8.57 -9.17 2.17
N LYS A 212 -7.93 -8.84 3.30
CA LYS A 212 -8.54 -8.04 4.36
C LYS A 212 -8.86 -6.60 3.92
N HIS A 213 -8.03 -6.02 3.05
CA HIS A 213 -8.16 -4.62 2.62
C HIS A 213 -8.69 -4.46 1.19
N GLU A 214 -9.39 -5.47 0.67
CA GLU A 214 -9.97 -5.42 -0.68
C GLU A 214 -10.89 -4.22 -0.88
N SER A 215 -11.79 -3.97 0.06
CA SER A 215 -12.72 -2.82 0.03
C SER A 215 -11.99 -1.47 0.05
N VAL A 216 -10.84 -1.39 0.72
CA VAL A 216 -10.01 -0.18 0.77
C VAL A 216 -9.32 0.06 -0.56
N ILE A 217 -8.82 -1.00 -1.19
CA ILE A 217 -8.17 -0.93 -2.51
C ILE A 217 -9.18 -0.43 -3.55
N ASP A 218 -10.42 -0.90 -3.50
CA ASP A 218 -11.49 -0.44 -4.40
C ASP A 218 -11.86 1.03 -4.13
N GLU A 219 -12.00 1.43 -2.87
CA GLU A 219 -12.21 2.85 -2.51
C GLU A 219 -11.06 3.76 -2.98
N LEU A 220 -9.81 3.28 -2.96
CA LEU A 220 -8.65 4.01 -3.45
C LEU A 220 -8.65 4.16 -4.98
N ARG A 221 -9.11 3.15 -5.72
CA ARG A 221 -9.28 3.21 -7.18
C ARG A 221 -10.32 4.25 -7.59
N ASP A 222 -11.47 4.27 -6.93
CA ASP A 222 -12.52 5.26 -7.17
C ASP A 222 -12.00 6.69 -6.99
N VAL A 223 -11.02 6.89 -6.09
CA VAL A 223 -10.35 8.18 -5.87
C VAL A 223 -9.48 8.60 -7.06
N ASP A 224 -8.74 7.67 -7.65
CA ASP A 224 -7.84 7.98 -8.77
C ASP A 224 -8.60 8.13 -10.09
N ASP A 225 -9.66 7.36 -10.31
CA ASP A 225 -10.55 7.52 -11.48
C ASP A 225 -11.26 8.88 -11.44
N ALA A 226 -11.71 9.28 -10.26
CA ALA A 226 -12.28 10.59 -10.04
C ALA A 226 -11.26 11.75 -10.20
N ARG A 227 -9.97 11.51 -9.93
CA ARG A 227 -8.90 12.49 -10.19
C ARG A 227 -8.66 12.68 -11.68
N SER A 228 -8.78 11.62 -12.44
CA SER A 228 -8.65 11.65 -13.91
C SER A 228 -9.78 12.45 -14.56
N SER A 229 -11.00 12.34 -14.03
CA SER A 229 -12.17 13.11 -14.49
C SER A 229 -12.09 14.59 -14.10
N ASP A 230 -11.66 14.91 -12.85
CA ASP A 230 -11.50 16.31 -12.39
C ASP A 230 -10.42 17.07 -13.19
N VAL A 231 -9.33 16.39 -13.58
CA VAL A 231 -8.30 17.00 -14.43
C VAL A 231 -8.84 17.27 -15.86
N GLY A 232 -9.73 16.41 -16.35
CA GLY A 232 -10.42 16.62 -17.64
C GLY A 232 -11.36 17.82 -17.61
N GLU A 233 -12.11 18.02 -16.53
CA GLU A 233 -13.00 19.16 -16.35
C GLU A 233 -12.23 20.47 -16.19
N VAL A 234 -11.16 20.50 -15.38
CA VAL A 234 -10.33 21.70 -15.19
C VAL A 234 -9.63 22.13 -16.49
N VAL A 235 -9.24 21.18 -17.36
CA VAL A 235 -8.67 21.50 -18.68
C VAL A 235 -9.77 21.99 -19.65
N GLY A 236 -11.01 21.51 -19.50
CA GLY A 236 -12.18 21.99 -20.25
C GLY A 236 -12.59 23.42 -19.86
N GLU A 237 -12.59 23.73 -18.57
CA GLU A 237 -12.92 25.06 -18.04
C GLU A 237 -11.81 26.10 -18.22
N ALA A 238 -10.53 25.71 -18.22
CA ALA A 238 -9.42 26.61 -18.51
C ALA A 238 -9.46 27.20 -19.95
N ASN A 239 -10.18 26.55 -20.86
CA ASN A 239 -10.45 27.06 -22.21
C ASN A 239 -11.62 28.08 -22.24
N SER A 240 -12.35 28.29 -21.13
CA SER A 240 -13.49 29.21 -21.06
C SER A 240 -13.17 30.61 -20.47
N GLY A 241 -11.88 30.99 -20.38
CA GLY A 241 -11.48 32.41 -20.20
C GLY A 241 -11.67 33.00 -18.78
N MET A 242 -11.83 32.19 -17.74
CA MET A 242 -11.86 32.69 -16.35
C MET A 242 -10.45 32.91 -15.81
N SER A 243 -10.19 34.11 -15.34
CA SER A 243 -8.91 34.56 -14.80
C SER A 243 -8.51 33.82 -13.51
N ALA A 244 -7.20 33.56 -13.33
CA ALA A 244 -6.63 32.90 -12.15
C ALA A 244 -6.86 33.61 -10.79
N GLY A 245 -7.53 34.75 -10.78
CA GLY A 245 -7.87 35.53 -9.59
C GLY A 245 -9.23 35.24 -8.95
N ASP A 246 -10.13 34.52 -9.65
CA ASP A 246 -11.50 34.24 -9.19
C ASP A 246 -11.68 32.94 -8.38
N TYR A 247 -10.58 32.33 -7.95
CA TYR A 247 -10.59 31.02 -7.29
C TYR A 247 -10.73 31.04 -5.77
N LEU A 248 -11.06 32.17 -5.16
CA LEU A 248 -11.54 32.22 -3.78
C LEU A 248 -12.96 31.62 -3.76
N LEU A 249 -13.21 30.68 -2.86
CA LEU A 249 -14.57 30.17 -2.65
C LEU A 249 -15.51 31.35 -2.47
N SER A 250 -16.61 31.36 -3.22
CA SER A 250 -17.60 32.40 -3.03
C SER A 250 -18.03 32.40 -1.55
N PRO A 251 -18.26 33.54 -0.94
CA PRO A 251 -18.73 33.63 0.45
C PRO A 251 -19.96 32.74 0.71
N GLU A 252 -20.75 32.49 -0.33
CA GLU A 252 -21.92 31.64 -0.31
C GLU A 252 -21.57 30.17 -0.08
N ILE A 253 -20.57 29.64 -0.79
CA ILE A 253 -20.11 28.22 -0.61
C ILE A 253 -19.49 28.05 0.79
N SER A 254 -18.70 29.02 1.25
CA SER A 254 -18.15 29.00 2.62
C SER A 254 -19.26 28.98 3.67
N GLN A 255 -20.32 29.73 3.46
CA GLN A 255 -21.48 29.78 4.37
C GLN A 255 -22.27 28.44 4.32
N MET A 256 -22.46 27.87 3.12
CA MET A 256 -23.11 26.57 2.96
C MET A 256 -22.34 25.44 3.65
N VAL A 257 -21.00 25.42 3.53
CA VAL A 257 -20.16 24.46 4.26
C VAL A 257 -20.34 24.61 5.76
N LYS A 258 -20.31 25.84 6.30
CA LYS A 258 -20.53 26.07 7.74
C LYS A 258 -21.91 25.58 8.18
N ASP A 259 -22.97 25.85 7.41
CA ASP A 259 -24.32 25.38 7.71
C ASP A 259 -24.40 23.86 7.76
N LEU A 260 -23.78 23.16 6.80
CA LEU A 260 -23.72 21.70 6.79
C LEU A 260 -23.05 21.13 8.05
N PHE A 261 -22.01 21.79 8.54
CA PHE A 261 -21.29 21.31 9.74
C PHE A 261 -21.94 21.77 11.04
N GLU A 262 -22.38 23.00 11.17
CA GLU A 262 -22.92 23.55 12.42
C GLU A 262 -24.38 23.13 12.66
N ASN A 263 -25.24 23.24 11.64
CA ASN A 263 -26.67 23.01 11.75
C ASN A 263 -27.06 21.58 11.38
N GLN A 264 -26.59 21.08 10.24
CA GLN A 264 -26.94 19.74 9.76
C GLN A 264 -26.08 18.63 10.35
N LYS A 265 -24.94 18.98 10.99
CA LYS A 265 -24.02 18.04 11.67
C LYS A 265 -23.59 16.85 10.81
N ILE A 266 -23.31 17.08 9.53
CA ILE A 266 -22.94 16.04 8.57
C ILE A 266 -21.69 15.26 9.01
N TYR A 267 -20.86 15.83 9.90
CA TYR A 267 -19.68 15.17 10.46
C TYR A 267 -20.01 13.92 11.29
N LEU A 268 -21.28 13.72 11.67
CA LEU A 268 -21.73 12.52 12.38
C LEU A 268 -21.82 11.30 11.47
N ASP A 269 -21.81 11.47 10.14
CA ASP A 269 -21.63 10.34 9.23
C ASP A 269 -20.20 9.80 9.35
N PRO A 270 -20.03 8.54 9.82
CA PRO A 270 -18.72 7.96 10.02
C PRO A 270 -17.92 7.75 8.73
N LYS A 271 -18.59 7.70 7.57
CA LYS A 271 -17.99 7.50 6.24
C LYS A 271 -17.99 8.76 5.37
N LEU A 272 -18.18 9.93 5.94
CA LEU A 272 -18.22 11.21 5.21
C LEU A 272 -16.96 11.40 4.36
N LYS A 273 -17.16 11.66 3.06
CA LYS A 273 -16.11 11.95 2.08
C LYS A 273 -16.18 13.42 1.63
N LEU A 274 -15.07 13.95 1.13
CA LEU A 274 -15.03 15.29 0.55
C LEU A 274 -15.99 15.45 -0.65
N SER A 275 -16.15 14.36 -1.45
CA SER A 275 -17.11 14.30 -2.56
C SER A 275 -18.55 14.54 -2.11
N ASP A 276 -18.94 14.02 -0.94
CA ASP A 276 -20.30 14.14 -0.43
C ASP A 276 -20.62 15.58 -0.04
N VAL A 277 -19.62 16.26 0.54
CA VAL A 277 -19.73 17.68 0.88
C VAL A 277 -19.76 18.53 -0.40
N ALA A 278 -18.87 18.24 -1.37
CA ALA A 278 -18.81 18.94 -2.65
C ALA A 278 -20.14 18.86 -3.41
N GLN A 279 -20.75 17.68 -3.45
CA GLN A 279 -22.06 17.46 -4.07
C GLN A 279 -23.18 18.27 -3.38
N LYS A 280 -23.16 18.31 -2.03
CA LYS A 280 -24.18 19.04 -1.25
C LYS A 280 -24.11 20.56 -1.42
N VAL A 281 -22.91 21.12 -1.60
CA VAL A 281 -22.71 22.56 -1.80
C VAL A 281 -22.66 22.97 -3.28
N GLY A 282 -22.79 22.02 -4.22
CA GLY A 282 -22.82 22.30 -5.65
C GLY A 282 -21.49 22.76 -6.22
N THR A 283 -20.37 22.24 -5.68
CA THR A 283 -19.02 22.58 -6.14
C THR A 283 -18.20 21.33 -6.46
N ASN A 284 -17.01 21.49 -7.03
CA ASN A 284 -16.12 20.37 -7.26
C ASN A 284 -15.15 20.11 -6.06
N ARG A 285 -14.59 18.90 -6.03
CA ARG A 285 -13.69 18.47 -4.95
C ARG A 285 -12.41 19.29 -4.86
N THR A 286 -11.90 19.77 -5.97
CA THR A 286 -10.66 20.56 -6.04
C THR A 286 -10.81 21.88 -5.33
N TYR A 287 -11.92 22.57 -5.56
CA TYR A 287 -12.25 23.82 -4.86
C TYR A 287 -12.41 23.60 -3.36
N LEU A 288 -13.15 22.57 -2.98
CA LEU A 288 -13.41 22.31 -1.57
C LEU A 288 -12.14 21.85 -0.83
N SER A 289 -11.25 21.09 -1.47
CA SER A 289 -9.94 20.76 -0.92
C SER A 289 -9.08 22.01 -0.68
N ARG A 290 -9.10 22.98 -1.59
CA ARG A 290 -8.42 24.27 -1.40
C ARG A 290 -8.99 25.06 -0.23
N PHE A 291 -10.30 25.08 -0.06
CA PHE A 291 -10.97 25.72 1.08
C PHE A 291 -10.45 25.18 2.41
N PHE A 292 -10.42 23.85 2.58
CA PHE A 292 -9.94 23.29 3.83
C PHE A 292 -8.45 23.54 4.04
N ASN A 293 -7.61 23.35 3.02
CA ASN A 293 -6.16 23.46 3.15
C ASN A 293 -5.63 24.90 3.18
N GLN A 294 -6.16 25.81 2.35
CA GLN A 294 -5.64 27.16 2.19
C GLN A 294 -6.35 28.16 3.11
N GLU A 295 -7.67 28.12 3.22
CA GLU A 295 -8.42 29.08 4.02
C GLU A 295 -8.52 28.65 5.50
N ASN A 296 -8.62 27.36 5.79
CA ASN A 296 -8.72 26.87 7.16
C ASN A 296 -7.44 26.25 7.70
N GLY A 297 -6.40 26.10 6.89
CA GLY A 297 -5.09 25.55 7.29
C GLY A 297 -5.16 24.09 7.80
N LYS A 298 -6.20 23.34 7.43
CA LYS A 298 -6.47 21.97 7.91
C LYS A 298 -6.82 21.07 6.75
N THR A 299 -6.45 19.78 6.85
CA THR A 299 -6.98 18.77 5.93
C THR A 299 -8.48 18.57 6.18
N PHE A 300 -9.19 18.03 5.19
CA PHE A 300 -10.61 17.66 5.38
C PHE A 300 -10.80 16.72 6.57
N TYR A 301 -9.88 15.73 6.72
CA TYR A 301 -9.84 14.85 7.87
C TYR A 301 -9.79 15.61 9.19
N ASP A 302 -8.85 16.54 9.33
CA ASP A 302 -8.66 17.29 10.57
C ASP A 302 -9.84 18.23 10.85
N TYR A 303 -10.42 18.81 9.80
CA TYR A 303 -11.59 19.69 9.92
C TYR A 303 -12.81 18.92 10.46
N VAL A 304 -13.17 17.79 9.83
CA VAL A 304 -14.29 16.94 10.26
C VAL A 304 -14.06 16.41 11.67
N ASN A 305 -12.89 15.86 11.94
CA ASN A 305 -12.60 15.27 13.24
C ASN A 305 -12.54 16.29 14.38
N ASN A 306 -12.25 17.55 14.08
CA ASN A 306 -12.34 18.62 15.07
C ASN A 306 -13.80 18.85 15.54
N TYR A 307 -14.78 18.81 14.62
CA TYR A 307 -16.20 18.86 14.97
C TYR A 307 -16.65 17.61 15.77
N ARG A 308 -16.21 16.42 15.33
CA ARG A 308 -16.50 15.16 16.04
C ARG A 308 -15.99 15.16 17.48
N VAL A 309 -14.75 15.63 17.67
CA VAL A 309 -14.12 15.67 19.01
C VAL A 309 -14.82 16.68 19.90
N LYS A 310 -15.20 17.87 19.39
CA LYS A 310 -15.98 18.86 20.14
C LYS A 310 -17.36 18.31 20.57
N TYR A 311 -18.01 17.57 19.69
CA TYR A 311 -19.28 16.93 20.02
C TYR A 311 -19.09 15.79 21.04
N ALA A 312 -18.04 14.99 20.90
CA ALA A 312 -17.69 13.96 21.89
C ALA A 312 -17.35 14.55 23.26
N GLU A 313 -16.70 15.69 23.32
CA GLU A 313 -16.39 16.42 24.55
C GLU A 313 -17.67 16.82 25.30
N GLN A 314 -18.66 17.34 24.57
CA GLN A 314 -19.99 17.64 25.16
C GLN A 314 -20.64 16.39 25.75
N LEU A 315 -20.58 15.25 25.02
CA LEU A 315 -21.12 13.98 25.51
C LEU A 315 -20.37 13.44 26.73
N LEU A 316 -19.03 13.59 26.75
CA LEU A 316 -18.19 13.17 27.88
C LEU A 316 -18.53 13.95 29.15
N SER A 317 -18.85 15.24 29.03
CA SER A 317 -19.18 16.14 30.14
C SER A 317 -20.63 15.97 30.62
N SER A 318 -21.56 15.61 29.72
CA SER A 318 -22.99 15.55 30.02
C SER A 318 -23.53 14.15 30.30
N THR A 319 -22.76 13.08 29.97
CA THR A 319 -23.26 11.69 30.11
C THR A 319 -22.22 10.78 30.76
N LYS A 320 -22.72 9.67 31.34
CA LYS A 320 -21.88 8.57 31.86
C LYS A 320 -21.74 7.41 30.86
N GLU A 321 -22.12 7.61 29.61
CA GLU A 321 -22.12 6.56 28.59
C GLU A 321 -20.71 6.00 28.35
N PRO A 322 -20.61 4.72 27.92
CA PRO A 322 -19.34 4.11 27.55
C PRO A 322 -18.60 4.88 26.45
N LEU A 323 -17.26 4.90 26.51
CA LEU A 323 -16.47 5.61 25.51
C LEU A 323 -16.67 5.09 24.08
N SER A 324 -16.99 3.79 23.91
CA SER A 324 -17.33 3.21 22.62
C SER A 324 -18.61 3.78 22.03
N PHE A 325 -19.62 3.98 22.87
CA PHE A 325 -20.89 4.60 22.48
C PHE A 325 -20.70 6.08 22.11
N ILE A 326 -19.91 6.83 22.90
CA ILE A 326 -19.61 8.22 22.60
C ILE A 326 -18.83 8.34 21.27
N ALA A 327 -17.88 7.45 21.02
CA ALA A 327 -17.14 7.43 19.76
C ALA A 327 -18.10 7.23 18.57
N GLU A 328 -18.99 6.26 18.64
CA GLU A 328 -19.98 5.98 17.61
C GLU A 328 -20.94 7.17 17.39
N LYS A 329 -21.50 7.71 18.45
CA LYS A 329 -22.42 8.87 18.41
C LYS A 329 -21.75 10.14 17.86
N ALA A 330 -20.43 10.28 18.06
CA ALA A 330 -19.67 11.39 17.52
C ALA A 330 -19.19 11.15 16.07
N GLY A 331 -19.60 10.07 15.43
CA GLY A 331 -19.30 9.75 14.03
C GLY A 331 -17.92 9.14 13.81
N PHE A 332 -17.28 8.57 14.84
CA PHE A 332 -16.04 7.82 14.66
C PHE A 332 -16.32 6.36 14.30
N ASN A 333 -15.59 5.82 13.32
CA ASN A 333 -15.69 4.42 12.92
C ASN A 333 -15.14 3.45 13.97
N SER A 334 -14.19 3.90 14.80
CA SER A 334 -13.64 3.06 15.86
C SER A 334 -13.28 3.85 17.12
N PRO A 335 -13.38 3.19 18.30
CA PRO A 335 -12.91 3.77 19.55
C PRO A 335 -11.41 4.09 19.58
N SER A 336 -10.59 3.38 18.80
CA SER A 336 -9.15 3.64 18.71
C SER A 336 -8.84 4.95 18.02
N THR A 337 -9.47 5.23 16.88
CA THR A 337 -9.36 6.52 16.18
C THR A 337 -9.88 7.66 17.03
N PHE A 338 -11.03 7.49 17.69
CA PHE A 338 -11.56 8.47 18.63
C PHE A 338 -10.53 8.83 19.72
N ARG A 339 -9.96 7.84 20.42
CA ARG A 339 -8.97 8.08 21.49
C ARG A 339 -7.75 8.84 20.97
N ARG A 340 -7.22 8.46 19.81
CA ARG A 340 -6.05 9.07 19.20
C ARG A 340 -6.31 10.52 18.81
N VAL A 341 -7.43 10.79 18.13
CA VAL A 341 -7.78 12.14 17.68
C VAL A 341 -8.13 13.03 18.88
N PHE A 342 -8.87 12.51 19.85
CA PHE A 342 -9.20 13.25 21.08
C PHE A 342 -7.93 13.66 21.85
N ALA A 343 -6.99 12.72 22.02
CA ALA A 343 -5.72 12.99 22.69
C ALA A 343 -4.86 14.01 21.92
N SER A 344 -4.92 14.00 20.59
CA SER A 344 -4.23 14.98 19.75
C SER A 344 -4.78 16.41 19.93
N VAL A 345 -6.08 16.55 20.17
CA VAL A 345 -6.74 17.88 20.32
C VAL A 345 -6.68 18.39 21.76
N TYR A 346 -6.95 17.54 22.74
CA TYR A 346 -7.06 17.93 24.16
C TYR A 346 -5.82 17.61 25.03
N GLY A 347 -4.80 16.95 24.45
CA GLY A 347 -3.57 16.59 25.18
C GLY A 347 -3.73 15.50 26.25
N CYS A 348 -4.92 14.86 26.34
CA CYS A 348 -5.19 13.79 27.31
C CYS A 348 -6.21 12.79 26.74
N SER A 349 -6.27 11.59 27.34
CA SER A 349 -7.24 10.58 26.92
C SER A 349 -8.67 11.00 27.23
N PRO A 350 -9.70 10.51 26.47
CA PRO A 350 -11.11 10.77 26.78
C PRO A 350 -11.52 10.38 28.19
N GLN A 351 -10.95 9.27 28.70
CA GLN A 351 -11.23 8.79 30.06
C GLN A 351 -10.65 9.73 31.11
N GLU A 352 -9.47 10.24 30.88
CA GLU A 352 -8.79 11.19 31.76
C GLU A 352 -9.51 12.55 31.76
N TYR A 353 -9.95 13.01 30.59
CA TYR A 353 -10.76 14.21 30.43
C TYR A 353 -12.06 14.11 31.23
N ARG A 354 -12.84 13.00 31.06
CA ARG A 354 -14.06 12.76 31.81
C ARG A 354 -13.82 12.81 33.32
N ARG A 355 -12.75 12.18 33.81
CA ARG A 355 -12.41 12.18 35.25
C ARG A 355 -12.12 13.60 35.77
N ARG A 356 -11.44 14.43 35.00
CA ARG A 356 -11.16 15.82 35.36
C ARG A 356 -12.45 16.65 35.49
N VAL A 357 -13.35 16.52 34.50
CA VAL A 357 -14.62 17.24 34.46
C VAL A 357 -15.59 16.73 35.56
N SER A 358 -15.54 15.44 35.94
CA SER A 358 -16.40 14.89 36.99
C SER A 358 -15.93 15.23 38.42
N ASN A 359 -14.67 15.64 38.60
CA ASN A 359 -14.05 15.96 39.89
C ASN A 359 -13.91 17.47 40.14
N GLY A 360 -14.25 18.33 39.19
CA GLY A 360 -14.31 19.79 39.30
C GLY A 360 -15.76 20.28 39.32
#